data_98e8cd299761add895f4ee88e43f8857
#
_entry.id   98e8cd299761add895f4ee88e43f8857
#
_cell.length_a   1.000
_cell.length_b   1.000
_cell.length_c   1.000
_cell.angle_alpha   90.00
_cell.angle_beta   90.00
_cell.angle_gamma   90.00
#
_symmetry.space_group_name_H-M   'P 1'
#
loop_
_entity.id
_entity.type
_entity.pdbx_description
1 polymer ?
#
loop_
_entity_poly.entity_id
_entity_poly.type
_entity_poly.pdbx_seq_one_letter_code
_entity_poly.pdbx_strand_id
1 'polypeptide(L)'
;MRFALDAESGLTMTTTATNAGAASAPAANVPGAPVIDGALAPAPYGVSWHPYLTRSVPLDECVLTVPASRVLDADPATMAPTGERGVAGTDWDWREGRLMGATATDNAYTGLPEGTWRVRLRGGEGDRAVVMSAAAPWVQVYSGEHLGRRGVAVEPMTCPPDAFNSGTDLVTLAVGQSHVFSCAIREED
;
A
#
# COMPACT_ATOMS: atom_id res chain seq x y z
N MET A 1 3.25 1.91 16.12
CA MET A 1 2.14 1.31 15.37
C MET A 1 1.06 0.88 16.35
N ARG A 2 -0.22 1.12 16.03
CA ARG A 2 -1.39 0.76 16.84
C ARG A 2 -2.41 0.05 15.96
N PHE A 3 -2.99 -1.04 16.46
CA PHE A 3 -4.17 -1.69 15.89
C PHE A 3 -5.35 -1.46 16.83
N ALA A 4 -6.52 -1.18 16.26
CA ALA A 4 -7.79 -1.04 16.97
C ALA A 4 -8.87 -1.81 16.20
N LEU A 5 -9.70 -2.55 16.93
CA LEU A 5 -10.86 -3.25 16.36
C LEU A 5 -12.12 -2.67 16.98
N ASP A 6 -13.04 -2.27 16.14
CA ASP A 6 -14.32 -1.65 16.50
C ASP A 6 -15.44 -2.20 15.61
N ALA A 7 -16.66 -2.28 16.15
CA ALA A 7 -17.80 -2.87 15.41
C ALA A 7 -18.24 -2.05 14.17
N GLU A 8 -18.02 -0.74 14.17
CA GLU A 8 -18.43 0.16 13.08
C GLU A 8 -17.29 0.41 12.09
N SER A 9 -16.07 0.69 12.62
CA SER A 9 -14.90 1.04 11.80
C SER A 9 -14.08 -0.16 11.33
N GLY A 10 -14.31 -1.34 11.89
CA GLY A 10 -13.54 -2.56 11.60
C GLY A 10 -12.16 -2.55 12.24
N LEU A 11 -11.20 -3.19 11.60
CA LEU A 11 -9.80 -3.24 12.01
C LEU A 11 -9.06 -2.03 11.44
N THR A 12 -8.65 -1.10 12.30
CA THR A 12 -7.85 0.07 11.92
C THR A 12 -6.39 -0.14 12.30
N MET A 13 -5.47 0.15 11.39
CA MET A 13 -4.04 0.27 11.63
C MET A 13 -3.63 1.74 11.56
N THR A 14 -2.90 2.22 12.56
CA THR A 14 -2.30 3.56 12.58
C THR A 14 -0.82 3.46 12.89
N THR A 15 0.01 4.06 12.04
CA THR A 15 1.45 4.20 12.26
C THR A 15 1.80 5.68 12.43
N THR A 16 2.57 5.99 13.46
CA THR A 16 3.20 7.30 13.64
C THR A 16 4.70 7.12 13.56
N ALA A 17 5.35 7.80 12.63
CA ALA A 17 6.79 7.91 12.53
C ALA A 17 7.23 9.31 12.94
N THR A 18 8.29 9.41 13.74
CA THR A 18 8.85 10.68 14.20
C THR A 18 10.34 10.68 13.95
N ASN A 19 10.88 11.72 13.32
CA ASN A 19 12.32 11.94 13.27
C ASN A 19 12.79 12.46 14.63
N ALA A 20 13.33 11.59 15.46
CA ALA A 20 13.81 11.92 16.81
C ALA A 20 15.17 12.65 16.81
N GLY A 21 15.82 12.80 15.66
CA GLY A 21 17.17 13.35 15.55
C GLY A 21 18.27 12.39 16.01
N ALA A 22 19.52 12.77 15.81
CA ALA A 22 20.68 11.93 16.15
C ALA A 22 20.89 11.71 17.65
N ALA A 23 20.33 12.57 18.50
CA ALA A 23 20.56 12.54 19.96
C ALA A 23 19.88 11.36 20.69
N SER A 24 18.95 10.64 20.04
CA SER A 24 18.24 9.50 20.64
C SER A 24 18.65 8.14 20.09
N ALA A 25 19.52 8.08 19.08
CA ALA A 25 20.09 6.83 18.62
C ALA A 25 21.27 6.44 19.53
N PRO A 26 21.28 5.22 20.16
CA PRO A 26 22.53 4.72 20.71
C PRO A 26 23.54 4.69 19.55
N ALA A 27 24.73 5.26 19.77
CA ALA A 27 25.79 5.27 18.78
C ALA A 27 26.12 3.82 18.40
N ALA A 28 25.50 3.32 17.35
CA ALA A 28 25.96 2.11 16.72
C ALA A 28 27.30 2.46 16.07
N ASN A 29 28.40 2.03 16.72
CA ASN A 29 29.74 2.06 16.11
C ASN A 29 29.71 1.16 14.87
N VAL A 30 29.24 1.69 13.75
CA VAL A 30 29.42 1.09 12.44
C VAL A 30 30.70 1.67 11.88
N PRO A 31 31.82 0.89 11.81
CA PRO A 31 33.07 1.38 11.23
C PRO A 31 32.84 1.82 9.78
N GLY A 32 33.13 3.08 9.47
CA GLY A 32 33.03 3.64 8.11
C GLY A 32 31.69 4.38 7.84
N ALA A 33 30.76 4.48 8.79
CA ALA A 33 29.64 5.39 8.62
C ALA A 33 30.10 6.84 8.54
N PRO A 34 29.61 7.66 7.59
CA PRO A 34 29.99 9.07 7.53
C PRO A 34 29.55 9.75 8.82
N VAL A 35 30.49 10.41 9.49
CA VAL A 35 30.19 11.31 10.60
C VAL A 35 29.49 12.53 9.98
N ILE A 36 28.15 12.57 10.05
CA ILE A 36 27.37 13.75 9.69
C ILE A 36 27.58 14.71 10.85
N ASP A 37 28.39 15.73 10.65
CA ASP A 37 28.72 16.78 11.59
C ASP A 37 27.39 17.42 12.09
N GLY A 38 27.04 17.15 13.33
CA GLY A 38 26.03 17.79 14.19
C GLY A 38 24.73 18.38 13.61
N ALA A 39 24.56 18.40 12.30
CA ALA A 39 23.35 18.86 11.65
C ALA A 39 22.30 17.73 11.68
N LEU A 40 21.22 17.98 12.40
CA LEU A 40 20.04 17.12 12.47
C LEU A 40 19.41 17.04 11.08
N ALA A 41 19.75 16.00 10.32
CA ALA A 41 19.31 15.85 8.93
C ALA A 41 17.83 15.42 8.85
N PRO A 42 17.09 15.89 7.84
CA PRO A 42 15.80 15.32 7.50
C PRO A 42 15.90 13.81 7.23
N ALA A 43 14.93 13.02 7.70
CA ALA A 43 14.90 11.59 7.52
C ALA A 43 13.89 11.21 6.42
N PRO A 44 14.32 10.53 5.33
CA PRO A 44 13.38 9.95 4.36
C PRO A 44 12.61 8.80 5.01
N TYR A 45 11.34 8.68 4.64
CA TYR A 45 10.43 7.72 5.25
C TYR A 45 9.33 7.30 4.28
N GLY A 46 8.96 6.03 4.34
CA GLY A 46 7.78 5.48 3.69
C GLY A 46 7.18 4.38 4.54
N VAL A 47 5.88 4.16 4.40
CA VAL A 47 5.17 3.08 5.09
C VAL A 47 4.10 2.47 4.20
N SER A 48 3.96 1.16 4.33
CA SER A 48 2.87 0.35 3.82
C SER A 48 2.41 -0.64 4.89
N TRP A 49 1.21 -1.18 4.71
CA TRP A 49 0.73 -2.34 5.43
C TRP A 49 0.31 -3.40 4.40
N HIS A 50 0.73 -4.66 4.60
CA HIS A 50 0.58 -5.76 3.65
C HIS A 50 -0.43 -6.83 4.12
N PRO A 51 -1.71 -6.51 4.29
CA PRO A 51 -2.74 -7.49 4.62
C PRO A 51 -3.21 -8.23 3.37
N TYR A 52 -3.62 -9.48 3.56
CA TYR A 52 -4.33 -10.24 2.54
C TYR A 52 -5.84 -10.21 2.83
N LEU A 53 -6.62 -9.79 1.85
CA LEU A 53 -8.08 -9.92 1.86
C LEU A 53 -8.46 -11.27 1.27
N THR A 54 -9.42 -11.94 1.89
CA THR A 54 -9.91 -13.25 1.46
C THR A 54 -11.41 -13.34 1.60
N ARG A 55 -12.04 -14.20 0.80
CA ARG A 55 -13.45 -14.56 0.90
C ARG A 55 -13.60 -16.08 1.06
N SER A 56 -14.83 -16.54 1.23
CA SER A 56 -15.17 -17.97 1.37
C SER A 56 -15.06 -18.75 0.06
N VAL A 57 -14.91 -18.07 -1.08
CA VAL A 57 -14.70 -18.63 -2.42
C VAL A 57 -13.26 -18.44 -2.87
N PRO A 58 -12.77 -19.21 -3.86
CA PRO A 58 -11.47 -19.00 -4.48
C PRO A 58 -11.30 -17.57 -4.99
N LEU A 59 -10.09 -17.03 -4.96
CA LEU A 59 -9.82 -15.66 -5.42
C LEU A 59 -10.26 -15.44 -6.87
N ASP A 60 -10.13 -16.45 -7.71
CA ASP A 60 -10.52 -16.40 -9.12
C ASP A 60 -12.04 -16.16 -9.32
N GLU A 61 -12.84 -16.51 -8.34
CA GLU A 61 -14.29 -16.29 -8.31
C GLU A 61 -14.70 -14.98 -7.63
N CYS A 62 -13.73 -14.24 -7.09
CA CYS A 62 -13.98 -12.96 -6.44
C CYS A 62 -14.02 -11.81 -7.46
N VAL A 63 -14.82 -10.80 -7.14
CA VAL A 63 -14.84 -9.51 -7.83
C VAL A 63 -13.96 -8.53 -7.07
N LEU A 64 -12.93 -8.00 -7.75
CA LEU A 64 -12.05 -6.97 -7.23
C LEU A 64 -12.42 -5.61 -7.81
N THR A 65 -12.48 -4.58 -6.96
CA THR A 65 -12.63 -3.18 -7.36
C THR A 65 -11.48 -2.37 -6.79
N VAL A 66 -10.70 -1.70 -7.66
CA VAL A 66 -9.63 -0.77 -7.28
C VAL A 66 -9.87 0.55 -8.00
N PRO A 67 -10.13 1.67 -7.28
CA PRO A 67 -10.54 2.93 -7.91
C PRO A 67 -9.37 3.74 -8.47
N ALA A 68 -8.30 3.08 -8.89
CA ALA A 68 -7.10 3.69 -9.44
C ALA A 68 -7.19 3.83 -10.95
N SER A 69 -6.75 4.96 -11.49
CA SER A 69 -6.74 5.23 -12.93
C SER A 69 -5.40 4.95 -13.60
N ARG A 70 -4.35 4.70 -12.84
CA ARG A 70 -2.99 4.47 -13.32
C ARG A 70 -2.33 3.29 -12.59
N VAL A 71 -1.39 2.67 -13.26
CA VAL A 71 -0.57 1.56 -12.74
C VAL A 71 0.89 1.84 -13.05
N LEU A 72 1.76 1.46 -12.13
CA LEU A 72 3.21 1.51 -12.27
C LEU A 72 3.68 0.22 -12.96
N ASP A 73 4.33 0.37 -14.11
CA ASP A 73 4.99 -0.74 -14.78
C ASP A 73 6.32 -1.06 -14.10
N ALA A 74 6.66 -2.33 -14.03
CA ALA A 74 7.91 -2.80 -13.47
C ALA A 74 8.64 -3.73 -14.45
N ASP A 75 9.94 -3.71 -14.42
CA ASP A 75 10.77 -4.69 -15.11
C ASP A 75 10.55 -6.07 -14.49
N PRO A 76 10.19 -7.10 -15.27
CA PRO A 76 9.80 -8.41 -14.73
C PRO A 76 10.96 -9.19 -14.08
N ALA A 77 12.21 -8.82 -14.36
CA ALA A 77 13.36 -9.49 -13.79
C ALA A 77 13.87 -8.85 -12.50
N THR A 78 13.74 -7.53 -12.40
CA THR A 78 14.27 -6.75 -11.27
C THR A 78 13.20 -6.17 -10.36
N MET A 79 11.93 -6.16 -10.82
CA MET A 79 10.80 -5.47 -10.19
C MET A 79 10.99 -3.95 -10.05
N ALA A 80 12.02 -3.39 -10.69
CA ALA A 80 12.27 -1.96 -10.69
C ALA A 80 11.20 -1.23 -11.51
N PRO A 81 10.65 -0.11 -11.04
CA PRO A 81 9.70 0.71 -11.78
C PRO A 81 10.28 1.20 -13.11
N THR A 82 9.49 1.14 -14.19
CA THR A 82 9.90 1.57 -15.54
C THR A 82 9.06 2.71 -16.08
N GLY A 83 7.91 3.00 -15.49
CA GLY A 83 7.03 4.08 -15.86
C GLY A 83 5.60 3.88 -15.39
N GLU A 84 4.76 4.88 -15.59
CA GLU A 84 3.34 4.82 -15.28
C GLU A 84 2.49 4.85 -16.55
N ARG A 85 1.39 4.10 -16.57
CA ARG A 85 0.39 4.15 -17.64
C ARG A 85 -1.04 4.12 -17.12
N GLY A 86 -2.01 4.51 -17.97
CA GLY A 86 -3.42 4.36 -17.66
C GLY A 86 -3.85 2.90 -17.60
N VAL A 87 -4.80 2.58 -16.71
CA VAL A 87 -5.38 1.22 -16.61
C VAL A 87 -6.45 0.95 -17.66
N ALA A 88 -7.06 2.01 -18.22
CA ALA A 88 -8.19 1.88 -19.15
C ALA A 88 -7.90 0.95 -20.33
N GLY A 89 -8.76 -0.05 -20.55
CA GLY A 89 -8.63 -1.02 -21.63
C GLY A 89 -7.55 -2.09 -21.42
N THR A 90 -7.01 -2.21 -20.21
CA THR A 90 -6.04 -3.27 -19.84
C THR A 90 -6.67 -4.30 -18.93
N ASP A 91 -5.99 -5.43 -18.74
CA ASP A 91 -6.39 -6.46 -17.76
C ASP A 91 -6.29 -5.96 -16.30
N TRP A 92 -5.69 -4.83 -16.04
CA TRP A 92 -5.56 -4.21 -14.72
C TRP A 92 -6.54 -3.06 -14.49
N ASP A 93 -7.57 -2.92 -15.33
CA ASP A 93 -8.67 -1.98 -15.09
C ASP A 93 -9.73 -2.61 -14.16
N TRP A 94 -9.59 -2.32 -12.87
CA TRP A 94 -10.48 -2.81 -11.81
C TRP A 94 -11.53 -1.80 -11.37
N ARG A 95 -11.61 -0.64 -12.00
CA ARG A 95 -12.40 0.52 -11.49
C ARG A 95 -13.88 0.24 -11.34
N GLU A 96 -14.46 -0.49 -12.28
CA GLU A 96 -15.89 -0.84 -12.28
C GLU A 96 -16.20 -2.17 -11.55
N GLY A 97 -15.19 -2.80 -10.99
CA GLY A 97 -15.29 -4.13 -10.41
C GLY A 97 -15.37 -5.20 -11.47
N ARG A 98 -14.47 -6.16 -11.44
CA ARG A 98 -14.48 -7.31 -12.35
C ARG A 98 -14.01 -8.57 -11.64
N LEU A 99 -14.43 -9.71 -12.19
CA LEU A 99 -13.97 -11.02 -11.78
C LEU A 99 -12.45 -11.09 -11.92
N MET A 100 -11.75 -11.56 -10.88
CA MET A 100 -10.30 -11.71 -10.93
C MET A 100 -9.89 -12.78 -11.95
N GLY A 101 -10.61 -13.91 -12.01
CA GLY A 101 -10.26 -15.00 -12.89
C GLY A 101 -8.79 -15.37 -12.76
N ALA A 102 -8.15 -15.70 -13.85
CA ALA A 102 -6.72 -16.01 -13.89
C ALA A 102 -5.81 -14.77 -13.99
N THR A 103 -6.37 -13.55 -13.93
CA THR A 103 -5.55 -12.33 -14.03
C THR A 103 -4.59 -12.23 -12.85
N ALA A 104 -3.31 -12.18 -13.14
CA ALA A 104 -2.26 -11.92 -12.17
C ALA A 104 -1.97 -10.42 -12.09
N THR A 105 -1.72 -9.92 -10.89
CA THR A 105 -1.24 -8.57 -10.64
C THR A 105 -0.27 -8.58 -9.47
N ASP A 106 0.83 -7.85 -9.62
CA ASP A 106 1.77 -7.48 -8.57
C ASP A 106 2.26 -6.08 -8.89
N ASN A 107 1.33 -5.12 -8.79
CA ASN A 107 1.55 -3.77 -9.28
C ASN A 107 1.16 -2.72 -8.27
N ALA A 108 1.90 -1.60 -8.26
CA ALA A 108 1.53 -0.38 -7.59
C ALA A 108 0.55 0.43 -8.46
N TYR A 109 -0.56 0.82 -7.88
CA TYR A 109 -1.62 1.61 -8.52
C TYR A 109 -1.67 3.01 -7.92
N THR A 110 -1.96 4.00 -8.75
CA THR A 110 -2.11 5.41 -8.37
C THR A 110 -3.21 6.11 -9.18
N GLY A 111 -3.32 7.43 -9.09
CA GLY A 111 -4.46 8.15 -9.65
C GLY A 111 -5.76 7.74 -8.93
N LEU A 112 -5.65 7.56 -7.63
CA LEU A 112 -6.75 7.25 -6.71
C LEU A 112 -7.61 8.50 -6.46
N PRO A 113 -8.89 8.36 -6.08
CA PRO A 113 -9.72 9.50 -5.68
C PRO A 113 -9.11 10.27 -4.51
N GLU A 114 -9.33 11.58 -4.49
CA GLU A 114 -8.94 12.42 -3.35
C GLU A 114 -9.65 11.98 -2.07
N GLY A 115 -8.94 12.11 -0.94
CA GLY A 115 -9.41 11.70 0.38
C GLY A 115 -9.36 10.19 0.57
N THR A 116 -10.38 9.62 1.21
CA THR A 116 -10.40 8.19 1.52
C THR A 116 -10.97 7.39 0.36
N TRP A 117 -10.14 6.57 -0.25
CA TRP A 117 -10.53 5.59 -1.26
C TRP A 117 -10.83 4.21 -0.65
N ARG A 118 -11.43 3.34 -1.46
CA ARG A 118 -11.78 1.97 -1.05
C ARG A 118 -11.45 0.97 -2.14
N VAL A 119 -10.69 -0.06 -1.77
CA VAL A 119 -10.53 -1.30 -2.55
C VAL A 119 -11.47 -2.34 -1.97
N ARG A 120 -12.26 -2.99 -2.83
CA ARG A 120 -13.28 -3.97 -2.43
C ARG A 120 -12.97 -5.34 -3.02
N LEU A 121 -13.06 -6.35 -2.18
CA LEU A 121 -13.06 -7.75 -2.59
C LEU A 121 -14.40 -8.36 -2.18
N ARG A 122 -15.20 -8.78 -3.16
CA ARG A 122 -16.49 -9.46 -2.93
C ARG A 122 -16.40 -10.88 -3.48
N GLY A 123 -16.99 -11.84 -2.77
CA GLY A 123 -17.18 -13.21 -3.22
C GLY A 123 -18.32 -13.32 -4.23
N GLY A 124 -19.12 -14.38 -4.10
CA GLY A 124 -20.28 -14.62 -4.97
C GLY A 124 -21.38 -13.56 -4.84
N GLU A 125 -22.44 -13.77 -5.62
CA GLU A 125 -23.64 -12.92 -5.59
C GLU A 125 -24.27 -12.91 -4.18
N GLY A 126 -24.59 -11.73 -3.67
CA GLY A 126 -25.17 -11.53 -2.33
C GLY A 126 -24.14 -11.58 -1.19
N ASP A 127 -22.86 -11.80 -1.47
CA ASP A 127 -21.82 -11.76 -0.45
C ASP A 127 -21.41 -10.31 -0.11
N ARG A 128 -21.09 -10.05 1.15
CA ARG A 128 -20.58 -8.76 1.60
C ARG A 128 -19.14 -8.56 1.09
N ALA A 129 -18.76 -7.33 0.81
CA ALA A 129 -17.39 -7.03 0.44
C ALA A 129 -16.49 -6.92 1.68
N VAL A 130 -15.26 -7.43 1.62
CA VAL A 130 -14.17 -6.98 2.48
C VAL A 130 -13.52 -5.78 1.82
N VAL A 131 -13.38 -4.71 2.58
CA VAL A 131 -12.98 -3.40 2.08
C VAL A 131 -11.73 -2.91 2.81
N MET A 132 -10.67 -2.63 2.06
CA MET A 132 -9.55 -1.82 2.52
C MET A 132 -9.84 -0.35 2.20
N SER A 133 -9.68 0.52 3.19
CA SER A 133 -9.80 1.97 3.01
C SER A 133 -8.58 2.70 3.55
N ALA A 134 -8.12 3.72 2.81
CA ALA A 134 -7.01 4.58 3.20
C ALA A 134 -7.08 5.94 2.48
N ALA A 135 -6.34 6.92 2.99
CA ALA A 135 -6.02 8.17 2.32
C ALA A 135 -4.52 8.17 2.00
N ALA A 136 -4.14 7.51 0.91
CA ALA A 136 -2.75 7.30 0.50
C ALA A 136 -2.62 7.49 -1.02
N PRO A 137 -1.49 7.96 -1.54
CA PRO A 137 -1.31 8.20 -2.98
C PRO A 137 -1.18 6.90 -3.79
N TRP A 138 -0.83 5.78 -3.13
CA TRP A 138 -0.53 4.51 -3.77
C TRP A 138 -1.22 3.34 -3.08
N VAL A 139 -1.49 2.29 -3.84
CA VAL A 139 -1.89 0.98 -3.34
C VAL A 139 -1.22 -0.12 -4.17
N GLN A 140 -0.46 -1.01 -3.53
CA GLN A 140 -0.02 -2.25 -4.17
C GLN A 140 -1.16 -3.24 -4.13
N VAL A 141 -1.35 -3.96 -5.23
CA VAL A 141 -2.29 -5.10 -5.31
C VAL A 141 -1.52 -6.30 -5.84
N TYR A 142 -1.49 -7.37 -5.03
CA TYR A 142 -0.82 -8.61 -5.38
C TYR A 142 -1.77 -9.80 -5.26
N SER A 143 -1.93 -10.55 -6.34
CA SER A 143 -2.90 -11.65 -6.45
C SER A 143 -2.47 -12.96 -5.76
N GLY A 144 -1.34 -12.95 -5.04
CA GLY A 144 -0.96 -14.01 -4.09
C GLY A 144 -0.55 -15.33 -4.73
N GLU A 145 0.12 -15.32 -5.87
CA GLU A 145 0.53 -16.52 -6.62
C GLU A 145 1.37 -17.47 -5.75
N HIS A 146 2.33 -16.96 -5.00
CA HIS A 146 3.18 -17.77 -4.12
C HIS A 146 2.43 -18.39 -2.93
N LEU A 147 1.22 -17.89 -2.63
CA LEU A 147 0.30 -18.44 -1.62
C LEU A 147 -0.80 -19.30 -2.25
N GLY A 148 -0.68 -19.66 -3.54
CA GLY A 148 -1.70 -20.40 -4.29
C GLY A 148 -2.99 -19.61 -4.47
N ARG A 149 -2.91 -18.28 -4.59
CA ARG A 149 -4.04 -17.37 -4.83
C ARG A 149 -5.19 -17.51 -3.81
N ARG A 150 -4.83 -17.73 -2.53
CA ARG A 150 -5.82 -17.84 -1.43
C ARG A 150 -6.37 -16.51 -0.93
N GLY A 151 -5.88 -15.40 -1.47
CA GLY A 151 -6.29 -14.05 -1.14
C GLY A 151 -5.51 -13.04 -1.96
N VAL A 152 -5.97 -11.81 -1.98
CA VAL A 152 -5.31 -10.67 -2.63
C VAL A 152 -4.70 -9.76 -1.58
N ALA A 153 -3.42 -9.43 -1.70
CA ALA A 153 -2.82 -8.38 -0.89
C ALA A 153 -3.31 -7.02 -1.40
N VAL A 154 -3.71 -6.17 -0.48
CA VAL A 154 -4.11 -4.77 -0.76
C VAL A 154 -3.36 -3.88 0.21
N GLU A 155 -2.36 -3.19 -0.30
CA GLU A 155 -1.34 -2.54 0.49
C GLU A 155 -1.36 -1.02 0.26
N PRO A 156 -2.05 -0.25 1.07
CA PRO A 156 -1.97 1.20 1.00
C PRO A 156 -0.55 1.67 1.34
N MET A 157 0.01 2.57 0.52
CA MET A 157 1.40 3.02 0.62
C MET A 157 1.50 4.53 0.58
N THR A 158 2.43 5.10 1.35
CA THR A 158 2.73 6.54 1.33
C THR A 158 3.61 6.95 0.15
N CYS A 159 4.33 6.01 -0.45
CA CYS A 159 5.16 6.20 -1.64
C CYS A 159 5.24 4.89 -2.42
N PRO A 160 5.55 4.92 -3.74
CA PRO A 160 5.66 3.73 -4.56
C PRO A 160 6.93 2.91 -4.26
N PRO A 161 7.06 1.70 -4.83
CA PRO A 161 8.34 0.99 -4.88
C PRO A 161 9.47 1.89 -5.42
N ASP A 162 10.69 1.69 -4.91
CA ASP A 162 11.90 2.42 -5.30
C ASP A 162 11.88 3.94 -5.01
N ALA A 163 11.01 4.41 -4.12
CA ALA A 163 10.88 5.83 -3.78
C ALA A 163 12.15 6.43 -3.17
N PHE A 164 13.00 5.65 -2.53
CA PHE A 164 14.26 6.13 -1.98
C PHE A 164 15.27 6.54 -3.08
N ASN A 165 15.17 5.98 -4.28
CA ASN A 165 15.98 6.36 -5.43
C ASN A 165 15.26 7.43 -6.28
N SER A 166 13.97 7.26 -6.55
CA SER A 166 13.21 8.16 -7.42
C SER A 166 12.82 9.48 -6.76
N GLY A 167 12.66 9.49 -5.43
CA GLY A 167 12.12 10.61 -4.67
C GLY A 167 10.60 10.75 -4.79
N THR A 168 9.92 9.90 -5.57
CA THR A 168 8.48 10.01 -5.84
C THR A 168 7.69 9.82 -4.55
N ASP A 169 6.89 10.83 -4.16
CA ASP A 169 6.04 10.86 -2.97
C ASP A 169 6.74 10.44 -1.67
N LEU A 170 8.08 10.47 -1.65
CA LEU A 170 8.87 10.11 -0.49
C LEU A 170 8.65 11.16 0.62
N VAL A 171 8.14 10.71 1.77
CA VAL A 171 8.00 11.59 2.93
C VAL A 171 9.38 11.90 3.51
N THR A 172 9.65 13.18 3.76
CA THR A 172 10.91 13.63 4.41
C THR A 172 10.57 14.34 5.70
N LEU A 173 10.98 13.78 6.83
CA LEU A 173 10.68 14.31 8.16
C LEU A 173 11.84 15.18 8.67
N ALA A 174 11.57 16.46 8.92
CA ALA A 174 12.48 17.30 9.70
C ALA A 174 12.58 16.75 11.14
N VAL A 175 13.64 17.13 11.86
CA VAL A 175 13.82 16.72 13.26
C VAL A 175 12.65 17.20 14.11
N GLY A 176 12.08 16.29 14.90
CA GLY A 176 10.89 16.51 15.71
C GLY A 176 9.58 16.41 14.92
N GLN A 177 9.62 16.35 13.60
CA GLN A 177 8.42 16.19 12.79
C GLN A 177 7.90 14.75 12.86
N SER A 178 6.57 14.60 12.84
CA SER A 178 5.89 13.32 12.78
C SER A 178 5.01 13.24 11.54
N HIS A 179 4.89 12.03 11.00
CA HIS A 179 3.91 11.64 9.98
C HIS A 179 2.98 10.57 10.54
N VAL A 180 1.69 10.69 10.29
CA VAL A 180 0.68 9.72 10.69
C VAL A 180 0.07 9.11 9.44
N PHE A 181 0.11 7.78 9.35
CA PHE A 181 -0.54 7.00 8.33
C PHE A 181 -1.58 6.08 8.95
N SER A 182 -2.77 5.99 8.36
CA SER A 182 -3.84 5.13 8.85
C SER A 182 -4.61 4.49 7.71
N CYS A 183 -5.02 3.24 7.91
CA CYS A 183 -5.91 2.52 7.02
C CYS A 183 -6.83 1.59 7.82
N ALA A 184 -7.91 1.11 7.22
CA ALA A 184 -8.88 0.26 7.88
C ALA A 184 -9.37 -0.86 6.96
N ILE A 185 -9.69 -2.01 7.56
CA ILE A 185 -10.35 -3.14 6.92
C ILE A 185 -11.68 -3.38 7.62
N ARG A 186 -12.76 -3.47 6.84
CA ARG A 186 -14.11 -3.82 7.34
C ARG A 186 -14.92 -4.57 6.31
N GLU A 187 -16.03 -5.14 6.73
CA GLU A 187 -17.06 -5.60 5.80
C GLU A 187 -18.03 -4.46 5.46
N GLU A 188 -18.46 -4.42 4.18
CA GLU A 188 -19.52 -3.54 3.68
C GLU A 188 -20.54 -4.36 2.86
N ASP A 189 -21.79 -3.90 2.80
CA ASP A 189 -22.86 -4.48 1.96
C ASP A 189 -22.63 -4.21 0.47
#